data_4941f78b6892ebfeafdc601e0ef75bf0
#
_entry.id   4941f78b6892ebfeafdc601e0ef75bf0
#
_cell.length_a   1.000
_cell.length_b   1.000
_cell.length_c   1.000
_cell.angle_alpha   90.00
_cell.angle_beta   90.00
_cell.angle_gamma   90.00
#
_symmetry.space_group_name_H-M   'P 1'
#
loop_
_entity.id
_entity.type
_entity.pdbx_description
1 polymer ?
#
loop_
_entity_poly.entity_id
_entity_poly.type
_entity_poly.pdbx_seq_one_letter_code
_entity_poly.pdbx_strand_id
1 'polypeptide(L)'
;MPYNLAVSPDFKPDLISGWFIFNTWLQRQLNESVHLEIHQDFKEQYQAIDKQLVDLIYANPYDISRLVRDKGFTPIVKPIFKPDEAIIACKKDQFTEIKDLQQPVKIAQTDTPEVNTIGMIMLEPADIDKTNSKIIHCDNFVVVAKHLLKENADVGFFLAGSFNELSPLIKKQLHALVTSQIHMIYHAFLISPKLLDHQKQLTSLLLDMNNNEKGKQILAELGIDGFELMTNEDAEFMIDLMDTLTT
;
A
#
# COMPACT_ATOMS: atom_id res chain seq x y z
N MET A 1 -28.22 -2.93 9.52
CA MET A 1 -27.08 -3.85 9.76
C MET A 1 -25.85 -2.98 9.90
N PRO A 2 -24.85 -3.35 10.71
CA PRO A 2 -23.63 -2.58 10.79
C PRO A 2 -22.93 -2.55 9.42
N TYR A 3 -22.25 -1.46 9.10
CA TYR A 3 -21.33 -1.40 7.97
C TYR A 3 -19.99 -2.07 8.33
N ASN A 4 -19.28 -2.60 7.36
CA ASN A 4 -17.99 -3.23 7.55
C ASN A 4 -16.88 -2.38 6.89
N LEU A 5 -15.91 -1.97 7.71
CA LEU A 5 -14.67 -1.32 7.27
C LEU A 5 -13.58 -2.38 7.16
N ALA A 6 -12.95 -2.48 6.00
CA ALA A 6 -11.74 -3.28 5.79
C ALA A 6 -10.51 -2.38 5.56
N VAL A 7 -9.35 -2.92 5.85
CA VAL A 7 -8.05 -2.29 5.56
C VAL A 7 -7.19 -3.33 4.87
N SER A 8 -6.53 -2.95 3.76
CA SER A 8 -5.64 -3.84 3.03
C SER A 8 -4.55 -4.42 3.93
N PRO A 9 -4.22 -5.71 3.82
CA PRO A 9 -3.35 -6.43 4.77
C PRO A 9 -1.89 -5.99 4.79
N ASP A 10 -1.46 -5.17 3.85
CA ASP A 10 -0.09 -4.63 3.72
C ASP A 10 0.21 -3.45 4.65
N PHE A 11 -0.75 -3.04 5.46
CA PHE A 11 -0.47 -2.04 6.50
C PHE A 11 0.45 -2.61 7.59
N LYS A 12 1.18 -1.71 8.26
CA LYS A 12 2.11 -2.10 9.33
C LYS A 12 1.37 -2.58 10.57
N PRO A 13 1.80 -3.69 11.21
CA PRO A 13 1.15 -4.22 12.41
C PRO A 13 1.04 -3.24 13.58
N ASP A 14 1.98 -2.31 13.72
CA ASP A 14 1.96 -1.26 14.76
C ASP A 14 0.88 -0.19 14.53
N LEU A 15 0.30 -0.09 13.34
CA LEU A 15 -0.84 0.79 13.04
C LEU A 15 -2.21 0.19 13.38
N ILE A 16 -2.29 -1.08 13.81
CA ILE A 16 -3.56 -1.74 14.17
C ILE A 16 -4.35 -0.91 15.18
N SER A 17 -3.71 -0.42 16.24
CA SER A 17 -4.37 0.41 17.25
C SER A 17 -4.96 1.69 16.64
N GLY A 18 -4.26 2.32 15.71
CA GLY A 18 -4.72 3.49 14.97
C GLY A 18 -6.01 3.22 14.19
N TRP A 19 -6.08 2.07 13.51
CA TRP A 19 -7.29 1.67 12.79
C TRP A 19 -8.50 1.44 13.70
N PHE A 20 -8.32 0.86 14.91
CA PHE A 20 -9.40 0.73 15.89
C PHE A 20 -9.86 2.09 16.43
N ILE A 21 -8.93 3.03 16.68
CA ILE A 21 -9.24 4.40 17.09
C ILE A 21 -10.00 5.12 15.97
N PHE A 22 -9.52 5.00 14.73
CA PHE A 22 -10.18 5.55 13.54
C PHE A 22 -11.62 5.02 13.40
N ASN A 23 -11.81 3.69 13.48
CA ASN A 23 -13.13 3.08 13.39
C ASN A 23 -14.08 3.58 14.48
N THR A 24 -13.59 3.71 15.72
CA THR A 24 -14.38 4.25 16.83
C THR A 24 -14.78 5.72 16.58
N TRP A 25 -13.88 6.51 16.02
CA TRP A 25 -14.17 7.88 15.62
C TRP A 25 -15.19 7.94 14.50
N LEU A 26 -15.02 7.12 13.46
CA LEU A 26 -15.91 7.05 12.29
C LEU A 26 -17.34 6.72 12.69
N GLN A 27 -17.54 5.72 13.55
CA GLN A 27 -18.86 5.35 14.08
C GLN A 27 -19.56 6.54 14.74
N ARG A 28 -18.83 7.33 15.54
CA ARG A 28 -19.36 8.52 16.22
C ARG A 28 -19.75 9.62 15.25
N GLN A 29 -18.95 9.83 14.20
CA GLN A 29 -19.21 10.87 13.19
C GLN A 29 -20.41 10.54 12.31
N LEU A 30 -20.55 9.26 11.95
CA LEU A 30 -21.68 8.79 11.14
C LEU A 30 -22.95 8.56 11.97
N ASN A 31 -22.83 8.39 13.27
CA ASN A 31 -23.89 7.90 14.16
C ASN A 31 -24.43 6.52 13.68
N GLU A 32 -23.55 5.71 13.12
CA GLU A 32 -23.83 4.37 12.59
C GLU A 32 -22.88 3.35 13.18
N SER A 33 -23.29 2.09 13.21
CA SER A 33 -22.42 0.98 13.63
C SER A 33 -21.52 0.57 12.47
N VAL A 34 -20.21 0.65 12.68
CA VAL A 34 -19.19 0.21 11.73
C VAL A 34 -18.29 -0.83 12.41
N HIS A 35 -18.17 -1.99 11.80
CA HIS A 35 -17.29 -3.05 12.27
C HIS A 35 -15.98 -3.00 11.48
N LEU A 36 -14.83 -2.97 12.18
CA LEU A 36 -13.52 -3.05 11.56
C LEU A 36 -13.13 -4.51 11.42
N GLU A 37 -12.87 -4.94 10.18
CA GLU A 37 -12.32 -6.24 9.86
C GLU A 37 -10.86 -6.12 9.41
N ILE A 38 -9.97 -6.85 10.08
CA ILE A 38 -8.56 -6.98 9.73
C ILE A 38 -8.36 -8.39 9.17
N HIS A 39 -8.08 -8.47 7.89
CA HIS A 39 -7.79 -9.74 7.22
C HIS A 39 -6.32 -10.14 7.41
N GLN A 40 -6.04 -11.45 7.47
CA GLN A 40 -4.68 -11.95 7.65
C GLN A 40 -3.82 -11.77 6.39
N ASP A 41 -4.46 -11.88 5.22
CA ASP A 41 -3.82 -11.78 3.92
C ASP A 41 -4.80 -11.26 2.86
N PHE A 42 -4.28 -10.96 1.67
CA PHE A 42 -5.07 -10.52 0.52
C PHE A 42 -6.10 -11.56 0.07
N LYS A 43 -5.81 -12.85 0.23
CA LYS A 43 -6.76 -13.91 -0.16
C LYS A 43 -8.02 -13.88 0.68
N GLU A 44 -7.87 -13.68 2.00
CA GLU A 44 -9.02 -13.55 2.90
C GLU A 44 -9.83 -12.28 2.58
N GLN A 45 -9.13 -11.16 2.34
CA GLN A 45 -9.77 -9.90 1.91
C GLN A 45 -10.56 -10.09 0.61
N TYR A 46 -10.00 -10.76 -0.40
CA TYR A 46 -10.69 -11.01 -1.67
C TYR A 46 -11.96 -11.84 -1.47
N GLN A 47 -11.93 -12.83 -0.59
CA GLN A 47 -13.12 -13.61 -0.27
C GLN A 47 -14.21 -12.76 0.39
N ALA A 48 -13.84 -11.82 1.27
CA ALA A 48 -14.79 -10.91 1.89
C ALA A 48 -15.40 -9.93 0.86
N ILE A 49 -14.59 -9.38 -0.04
CA ILE A 49 -15.04 -8.53 -1.14
C ILE A 49 -16.00 -9.30 -2.06
N ASP A 50 -15.67 -10.53 -2.44
CA ASP A 50 -16.51 -11.34 -3.32
C ASP A 50 -17.87 -11.68 -2.71
N LYS A 51 -17.91 -11.90 -1.41
CA LYS A 51 -19.14 -12.14 -0.64
C LYS A 51 -19.91 -10.85 -0.33
N GLN A 52 -19.46 -9.69 -0.82
CA GLN A 52 -20.05 -8.36 -0.56
C GLN A 52 -20.15 -8.05 0.95
N LEU A 53 -19.17 -8.48 1.72
CA LEU A 53 -19.10 -8.24 3.17
C LEU A 53 -18.37 -6.93 3.53
N VAL A 54 -17.77 -6.24 2.56
CA VAL A 54 -17.02 -4.99 2.75
C VAL A 54 -17.86 -3.82 2.24
N ASP A 55 -18.03 -2.79 3.07
CA ASP A 55 -18.82 -1.59 2.73
C ASP A 55 -17.93 -0.34 2.57
N LEU A 56 -16.86 -0.22 3.36
CA LEU A 56 -15.83 0.80 3.27
C LEU A 56 -14.46 0.10 3.29
N ILE A 57 -13.53 0.52 2.46
CA ILE A 57 -12.18 -0.08 2.43
C ILE A 57 -11.11 0.97 2.23
N TYR A 58 -10.03 0.89 3.01
CA TYR A 58 -8.75 1.52 2.69
C TYR A 58 -7.94 0.51 1.88
N ALA A 59 -7.99 0.67 0.57
CA ALA A 59 -7.54 -0.33 -0.39
C ALA A 59 -6.14 -0.05 -0.90
N ASN A 60 -5.40 -1.14 -1.11
CA ASN A 60 -4.16 -1.17 -1.88
C ASN A 60 -4.45 -0.77 -3.35
N PRO A 61 -3.56 -0.04 -4.02
CA PRO A 61 -3.76 0.40 -5.41
C PRO A 61 -4.00 -0.75 -6.39
N TYR A 62 -3.43 -1.93 -6.15
CA TYR A 62 -3.65 -3.11 -7.00
C TYR A 62 -5.11 -3.59 -6.97
N ASP A 63 -5.79 -3.45 -5.83
CA ASP A 63 -7.18 -3.89 -5.66
C ASP A 63 -8.20 -2.90 -6.20
N ILE A 64 -7.81 -1.65 -6.44
CA ILE A 64 -8.73 -0.57 -6.83
C ILE A 64 -9.39 -0.88 -8.17
N SER A 65 -8.70 -1.47 -9.13
CA SER A 65 -9.27 -1.88 -10.42
C SER A 65 -10.46 -2.82 -10.19
N ARG A 66 -10.27 -3.87 -9.42
CA ARG A 66 -11.33 -4.84 -9.11
C ARG A 66 -12.48 -4.21 -8.33
N LEU A 67 -12.18 -3.38 -7.34
CA LEU A 67 -13.20 -2.72 -6.53
C LEU A 67 -14.06 -1.78 -7.37
N VAL A 68 -13.45 -0.95 -8.22
CA VAL A 68 -14.17 0.04 -9.03
C VAL A 68 -14.88 -0.64 -10.20
N ARG A 69 -14.16 -1.39 -11.04
CA ARG A 69 -14.69 -1.92 -12.29
C ARG A 69 -15.61 -3.12 -12.10
N ASP A 70 -15.28 -4.04 -11.17
CA ASP A 70 -16.03 -5.29 -11.01
C ASP A 70 -17.07 -5.22 -9.89
N LYS A 71 -16.82 -4.43 -8.83
CA LYS A 71 -17.68 -4.39 -7.65
C LYS A 71 -18.46 -3.08 -7.49
N GLY A 72 -18.20 -2.09 -8.34
CA GLY A 72 -18.91 -0.81 -8.35
C GLY A 72 -18.61 0.09 -7.14
N PHE A 73 -17.46 -0.08 -6.49
CA PHE A 73 -17.01 0.81 -5.43
C PHE A 73 -16.69 2.20 -5.99
N THR A 74 -16.90 3.21 -5.17
CA THR A 74 -16.60 4.60 -5.51
C THR A 74 -15.42 5.08 -4.67
N PRO A 75 -14.32 5.54 -5.27
CA PRO A 75 -13.22 6.19 -4.55
C PRO A 75 -13.70 7.51 -3.96
N ILE A 76 -13.22 7.85 -2.76
CA ILE A 76 -13.63 9.08 -2.08
C ILE A 76 -12.44 9.96 -1.69
N VAL A 77 -11.38 9.39 -1.11
CA VAL A 77 -10.19 10.13 -0.73
C VAL A 77 -8.94 9.25 -0.82
N LYS A 78 -7.78 9.89 -0.99
CA LYS A 78 -6.44 9.30 -0.90
C LYS A 78 -5.58 10.11 0.07
N PRO A 79 -4.51 9.52 0.65
CA PRO A 79 -3.56 10.26 1.49
C PRO A 79 -2.84 11.36 0.71
N ILE A 80 -2.64 12.54 1.34
CA ILE A 80 -1.79 13.60 0.79
C ILE A 80 -0.31 13.21 0.91
N PHE A 81 0.50 13.55 -0.11
CA PHE A 81 1.98 13.40 -0.11
C PHE A 81 2.51 11.99 0.20
N LYS A 82 1.70 10.96 -0.01
CA LYS A 82 2.09 9.57 0.30
C LYS A 82 1.80 8.62 -0.86
N PRO A 83 2.44 8.82 -2.04
CA PRO A 83 2.37 7.85 -3.12
C PRO A 83 3.12 6.56 -2.74
N ASP A 84 2.66 5.44 -3.28
CA ASP A 84 3.29 4.13 -3.12
C ASP A 84 4.43 3.98 -4.13
N GLU A 85 5.62 4.40 -3.72
CA GLU A 85 6.85 4.26 -4.51
C GLU A 85 7.61 3.02 -4.08
N ALA A 86 8.26 2.35 -5.03
CA ALA A 86 9.12 1.21 -4.77
C ALA A 86 10.60 1.61 -4.73
N ILE A 87 11.36 0.93 -3.87
CA ILE A 87 12.82 1.01 -3.80
C ILE A 87 13.40 -0.37 -4.07
N ILE A 88 14.37 -0.44 -4.98
CA ILE A 88 15.30 -1.57 -5.07
C ILE A 88 16.54 -1.21 -4.27
N ALA A 89 16.84 -2.01 -3.25
CA ALA A 89 18.03 -1.83 -2.43
C ALA A 89 18.88 -3.09 -2.38
N CYS A 90 20.18 -2.93 -2.13
CA CYS A 90 21.14 -3.99 -1.88
C CYS A 90 21.88 -3.75 -0.56
N LYS A 91 22.72 -4.71 -0.14
CA LYS A 91 23.69 -4.48 0.90
C LYS A 91 24.68 -3.42 0.42
N LYS A 92 25.05 -2.50 1.33
CA LYS A 92 26.00 -1.44 1.04
C LYS A 92 27.34 -2.02 0.52
N ASP A 93 27.90 -1.31 -0.45
CA ASP A 93 29.17 -1.65 -1.11
C ASP A 93 29.15 -2.95 -1.95
N GLN A 94 27.95 -3.56 -2.17
CA GLN A 94 27.80 -4.76 -2.98
C GLN A 94 27.62 -4.42 -4.47
N PHE A 95 26.70 -3.49 -4.77
CA PHE A 95 26.43 -2.99 -6.12
C PHE A 95 26.30 -1.47 -6.09
N THR A 96 26.60 -0.81 -7.21
CA THR A 96 26.49 0.64 -7.35
C THR A 96 25.24 1.02 -8.16
N GLU A 97 24.90 0.20 -9.15
CA GLU A 97 23.70 0.39 -10.00
C GLU A 97 23.09 -0.97 -10.37
N ILE A 98 21.85 -0.94 -10.90
CA ILE A 98 21.11 -2.17 -11.27
C ILE A 98 21.87 -2.99 -12.33
N LYS A 99 22.64 -2.35 -13.22
CA LYS A 99 23.40 -3.02 -14.26
C LYS A 99 24.59 -3.86 -13.74
N ASP A 100 24.97 -3.65 -12.48
CA ASP A 100 26.01 -4.47 -11.83
C ASP A 100 25.52 -5.86 -11.43
N LEU A 101 24.18 -6.07 -11.44
CA LEU A 101 23.55 -7.32 -11.02
C LEU A 101 23.88 -8.44 -11.99
N GLN A 102 24.24 -9.60 -11.47
CA GLN A 102 24.58 -10.79 -12.26
C GLN A 102 23.46 -11.83 -12.16
N GLN A 103 23.02 -12.32 -13.30
CA GLN A 103 21.99 -13.34 -13.39
C GLN A 103 22.53 -14.73 -13.01
N PRO A 104 21.71 -15.58 -12.32
CA PRO A 104 20.37 -15.31 -11.84
C PRO A 104 20.37 -14.44 -10.56
N VAL A 105 19.52 -13.41 -10.53
CA VAL A 105 19.41 -12.48 -9.40
C VAL A 105 18.48 -13.03 -8.32
N LYS A 106 18.90 -13.00 -7.04
CA LYS A 106 18.06 -13.36 -5.91
C LYS A 106 17.37 -12.08 -5.38
N ILE A 107 16.05 -12.07 -5.41
CA ILE A 107 15.22 -10.93 -5.02
C ILE A 107 14.46 -11.28 -3.76
N ALA A 108 14.67 -10.55 -2.66
CA ALA A 108 13.83 -10.64 -1.47
C ALA A 108 12.66 -9.63 -1.58
N GLN A 109 11.43 -10.08 -1.37
CA GLN A 109 10.24 -9.25 -1.46
C GLN A 109 9.14 -9.71 -0.50
N THR A 110 8.20 -8.82 -0.19
CA THR A 110 6.95 -9.14 0.53
C THR A 110 5.83 -9.48 -0.45
N ASP A 111 4.66 -9.85 0.06
CA ASP A 111 3.46 -10.06 -0.77
C ASP A 111 2.71 -8.73 -1.01
N THR A 112 3.44 -7.67 -1.38
CA THR A 112 2.92 -6.34 -1.71
C THR A 112 2.91 -6.18 -3.24
N PRO A 113 1.76 -6.37 -3.92
CA PRO A 113 1.71 -6.57 -5.38
C PRO A 113 2.25 -5.38 -6.18
N GLU A 114 1.89 -4.14 -5.82
CA GLU A 114 2.34 -2.94 -6.52
C GLU A 114 3.85 -2.73 -6.41
N VAL A 115 4.43 -2.96 -5.22
CA VAL A 115 5.88 -2.86 -5.00
C VAL A 115 6.62 -3.90 -5.83
N ASN A 116 6.10 -5.13 -5.90
CA ASN A 116 6.70 -6.21 -6.67
C ASN A 116 6.64 -5.93 -8.17
N THR A 117 5.50 -5.43 -8.67
CA THR A 117 5.33 -5.05 -10.08
C THR A 117 6.28 -3.93 -10.47
N ILE A 118 6.29 -2.83 -9.72
CA ILE A 118 7.17 -1.68 -9.98
C ILE A 118 8.64 -2.12 -9.86
N GLY A 119 8.98 -2.93 -8.86
CA GLY A 119 10.33 -3.45 -8.66
C GLY A 119 10.84 -4.25 -9.86
N MET A 120 10.01 -5.14 -10.42
CA MET A 120 10.38 -5.92 -11.61
C MET A 120 10.58 -5.04 -12.84
N ILE A 121 9.72 -4.04 -13.07
CA ILE A 121 9.88 -3.08 -14.18
C ILE A 121 11.18 -2.30 -14.05
N MET A 122 11.51 -1.85 -12.83
CA MET A 122 12.78 -1.14 -12.61
C MET A 122 14.02 -2.00 -12.87
N LEU A 123 13.89 -3.33 -12.93
CA LEU A 123 14.99 -4.26 -13.28
C LEU A 123 15.10 -4.54 -14.79
N GLU A 124 14.10 -4.18 -15.61
CA GLU A 124 14.13 -4.38 -17.07
C GLU A 124 15.35 -3.76 -17.77
N PRO A 125 15.86 -2.56 -17.38
CA PRO A 125 17.06 -1.98 -17.97
C PRO A 125 18.34 -2.81 -17.77
N ALA A 126 18.31 -3.83 -16.89
CA ALA A 126 19.38 -4.80 -16.67
C ALA A 126 19.06 -6.19 -17.26
N ASP A 127 18.02 -6.29 -18.11
CA ASP A 127 17.52 -7.54 -18.70
C ASP A 127 17.16 -8.60 -17.63
N ILE A 128 16.66 -8.15 -16.46
CA ILE A 128 16.24 -9.02 -15.37
C ILE A 128 14.72 -9.12 -15.37
N ASP A 129 14.24 -10.37 -15.43
CA ASP A 129 12.82 -10.73 -15.41
C ASP A 129 12.55 -11.97 -14.52
N LYS A 130 11.32 -12.48 -14.56
CA LYS A 130 10.91 -13.66 -13.77
C LYS A 130 11.64 -14.94 -14.17
N THR A 131 12.22 -15.03 -15.38
CA THR A 131 12.88 -16.25 -15.88
C THR A 131 14.32 -16.37 -15.42
N ASN A 132 14.97 -15.24 -15.13
CA ASN A 132 16.37 -15.16 -14.70
C ASN A 132 16.52 -14.58 -13.29
N SER A 133 15.47 -14.58 -12.50
CA SER A 133 15.45 -14.19 -11.09
C SER A 133 14.95 -15.31 -10.19
N LYS A 134 15.34 -15.25 -8.91
CA LYS A 134 14.86 -16.14 -7.85
C LYS A 134 14.22 -15.34 -6.74
N ILE A 135 12.92 -15.49 -6.55
CA ILE A 135 12.17 -14.78 -5.53
C ILE A 135 12.31 -15.47 -4.16
N ILE A 136 12.54 -14.65 -3.13
CA ILE A 136 12.54 -15.03 -1.72
C ILE A 136 11.41 -14.25 -1.05
N HIS A 137 10.34 -14.94 -0.69
CA HIS A 137 9.19 -14.35 0.00
C HIS A 137 9.53 -14.06 1.46
N CYS A 138 9.15 -12.89 1.93
CA CYS A 138 9.40 -12.38 3.26
C CYS A 138 8.09 -11.86 3.89
N ASP A 139 7.92 -12.07 5.19
CA ASP A 139 6.72 -11.64 5.92
C ASP A 139 6.59 -10.09 6.03
N ASN A 140 7.72 -9.39 5.99
CA ASN A 140 7.75 -7.91 6.09
C ASN A 140 9.08 -7.35 5.58
N PHE A 141 9.15 -6.03 5.42
CA PHE A 141 10.33 -5.33 4.89
C PHE A 141 11.57 -5.39 5.80
N VAL A 142 11.41 -5.61 7.12
CA VAL A 142 12.55 -5.84 8.02
C VAL A 142 13.21 -7.19 7.72
N VAL A 143 12.42 -8.21 7.36
CA VAL A 143 12.93 -9.52 6.92
C VAL A 143 13.61 -9.41 5.56
N VAL A 144 13.08 -8.61 4.62
CA VAL A 144 13.76 -8.30 3.35
C VAL A 144 15.16 -7.71 3.64
N ALA A 145 15.24 -6.67 4.47
CA ALA A 145 16.52 -6.07 4.87
C ALA A 145 17.47 -7.10 5.50
N LYS A 146 16.97 -8.00 6.34
CA LYS A 146 17.77 -9.07 6.96
C LYS A 146 18.36 -10.03 5.92
N HIS A 147 17.63 -10.36 4.86
CA HIS A 147 18.15 -11.20 3.77
C HIS A 147 19.30 -10.51 3.03
N LEU A 148 19.19 -9.20 2.77
CA LEU A 148 20.26 -8.41 2.16
C LEU A 148 21.51 -8.38 3.04
N LEU A 149 21.35 -8.06 4.33
CA LEU A 149 22.48 -7.98 5.28
C LEU A 149 23.22 -9.31 5.46
N LYS A 150 22.52 -10.43 5.32
CA LYS A 150 23.08 -11.79 5.38
C LYS A 150 23.58 -12.31 4.02
N GLU A 151 23.48 -11.52 2.95
CA GLU A 151 23.85 -11.90 1.58
C GLU A 151 23.08 -13.14 1.06
N ASN A 152 21.88 -13.37 1.58
CA ASN A 152 20.98 -14.40 1.10
C ASN A 152 20.23 -13.96 -0.17
N ALA A 153 20.08 -12.65 -0.36
CA ALA A 153 19.51 -12.01 -1.55
C ALA A 153 20.46 -10.95 -2.06
N ASP A 154 20.45 -10.74 -3.37
CA ASP A 154 21.28 -9.74 -4.05
C ASP A 154 20.62 -8.36 -3.96
N VAL A 155 19.31 -8.31 -4.16
CA VAL A 155 18.47 -7.12 -4.03
C VAL A 155 17.20 -7.41 -3.23
N GLY A 156 16.59 -6.35 -2.70
CA GLY A 156 15.30 -6.40 -2.05
C GLY A 156 14.38 -5.31 -2.56
N PHE A 157 13.10 -5.63 -2.68
CA PHE A 157 12.06 -4.68 -3.01
C PHE A 157 11.42 -4.14 -1.73
N PHE A 158 11.23 -2.84 -1.69
CA PHE A 158 10.66 -2.13 -0.53
C PHE A 158 9.63 -1.11 -0.99
N LEU A 159 8.56 -0.97 -0.22
CA LEU A 159 7.78 0.26 -0.24
C LEU A 159 8.66 1.40 0.31
N ALA A 160 8.76 2.52 -0.41
CA ALA A 160 9.66 3.62 -0.07
C ALA A 160 9.44 4.15 1.36
N GLY A 161 8.18 4.28 1.77
CA GLY A 161 7.82 4.65 3.14
C GLY A 161 8.41 3.69 4.17
N SER A 162 8.24 2.38 3.95
CA SER A 162 8.76 1.33 4.85
C SER A 162 10.28 1.26 4.88
N PHE A 163 10.95 1.48 3.74
CA PHE A 163 12.42 1.58 3.69
C PHE A 163 12.92 2.77 4.51
N ASN A 164 12.26 3.92 4.39
CA ASN A 164 12.63 5.14 5.11
C ASN A 164 12.47 5.00 6.64
N GLU A 165 11.58 4.14 7.10
CA GLU A 165 11.33 3.87 8.51
C GLU A 165 12.20 2.75 9.10
N LEU A 166 12.99 2.04 8.29
CA LEU A 166 13.98 1.09 8.81
C LEU A 166 14.90 1.79 9.82
N SER A 167 15.30 1.07 10.87
CA SER A 167 16.17 1.65 11.90
C SER A 167 17.46 2.24 11.28
N PRO A 168 18.00 3.34 11.84
CA PRO A 168 19.22 3.95 11.32
C PRO A 168 20.40 2.98 11.20
N LEU A 169 20.44 1.98 12.08
CA LEU A 169 21.48 0.95 12.07
C LEU A 169 21.37 0.05 10.83
N ILE A 170 20.16 -0.34 10.45
CA ILE A 170 19.89 -1.13 9.25
C ILE A 170 20.12 -0.28 7.99
N LYS A 171 19.54 0.92 7.93
CA LYS A 171 19.64 1.81 6.75
C LYS A 171 21.09 2.13 6.38
N LYS A 172 21.97 2.35 7.35
CA LYS A 172 23.40 2.62 7.10
C LYS A 172 24.14 1.47 6.41
N GLN A 173 23.60 0.26 6.47
CA GLN A 173 24.17 -0.96 5.88
C GLN A 173 23.54 -1.33 4.55
N LEU A 174 22.53 -0.57 4.11
CA LEU A 174 21.86 -0.75 2.83
C LEU A 174 22.20 0.41 1.87
N HIS A 175 22.05 0.13 0.58
CA HIS A 175 22.18 1.09 -0.50
C HIS A 175 20.93 0.98 -1.38
N ALA A 176 20.22 2.10 -1.56
CA ALA A 176 19.12 2.19 -2.51
C ALA A 176 19.71 2.36 -3.92
N LEU A 177 19.58 1.34 -4.77
CA LEU A 177 20.07 1.36 -6.15
C LEU A 177 19.18 2.25 -7.03
N VAL A 178 17.87 2.16 -6.83
CA VAL A 178 16.89 2.94 -7.58
C VAL A 178 15.61 3.11 -6.76
N THR A 179 14.95 4.25 -6.95
CA THR A 179 13.64 4.56 -6.39
C THR A 179 12.72 4.96 -7.53
N SER A 180 11.52 4.41 -7.60
CA SER A 180 10.52 4.85 -8.55
C SER A 180 10.10 6.30 -8.29
N GLN A 181 9.62 6.99 -9.30
CA GLN A 181 9.13 8.37 -9.25
C GLN A 181 7.82 8.48 -10.03
N ILE A 182 6.87 7.59 -9.71
CA ILE A 182 5.59 7.51 -10.42
C ILE A 182 4.64 8.59 -9.91
N HIS A 183 4.61 8.84 -8.61
CA HIS A 183 3.80 9.85 -7.91
C HIS A 183 2.29 9.80 -8.16
N MET A 184 1.78 8.70 -8.74
CA MET A 184 0.39 8.55 -9.15
C MET A 184 -0.29 7.31 -8.59
N ILE A 185 0.43 6.49 -7.83
CA ILE A 185 -0.07 5.25 -7.23
C ILE A 185 -0.27 5.49 -5.74
N TYR A 186 -1.49 5.22 -5.24
CA TYR A 186 -1.89 5.50 -3.85
C TYR A 186 -2.81 4.43 -3.31
N HIS A 187 -2.68 4.12 -2.03
CA HIS A 187 -3.80 3.59 -1.29
C HIS A 187 -4.95 4.59 -1.27
N ALA A 188 -6.18 4.13 -1.24
CA ALA A 188 -7.34 5.01 -1.21
C ALA A 188 -8.49 4.46 -0.38
N PHE A 189 -9.35 5.35 0.14
CA PHE A 189 -10.65 4.95 0.66
C PHE A 189 -11.67 4.86 -0.45
N LEU A 190 -12.35 3.70 -0.50
CA LEU A 190 -13.46 3.43 -1.41
C LEU A 190 -14.68 2.97 -0.61
N ILE A 191 -15.85 3.30 -1.12
CA ILE A 191 -17.14 2.90 -0.56
C ILE A 191 -17.91 2.01 -1.52
N SER A 192 -18.62 1.01 -0.97
CA SER A 192 -19.51 0.16 -1.73
C SER A 192 -20.78 0.91 -2.16
N PRO A 193 -21.55 0.38 -3.12
CA PRO A 193 -22.86 0.95 -3.50
C PRO A 193 -23.82 1.16 -2.33
N LYS A 194 -23.70 0.38 -1.24
CA LYS A 194 -24.54 0.52 -0.05
C LYS A 194 -24.29 1.83 0.72
N LEU A 195 -23.11 2.44 0.58
CA LEU A 195 -22.73 3.66 1.29
C LEU A 195 -22.84 4.93 0.42
N LEU A 196 -23.38 4.86 -0.80
CA LEU A 196 -23.50 6.02 -1.69
C LEU A 196 -24.28 7.19 -1.08
N ASP A 197 -25.31 6.91 -0.28
CA ASP A 197 -26.09 7.95 0.41
C ASP A 197 -25.23 8.69 1.46
N HIS A 198 -24.17 8.05 1.98
CA HIS A 198 -23.20 8.61 2.93
C HIS A 198 -21.94 9.19 2.25
N GLN A 199 -21.80 9.09 0.93
CA GLN A 199 -20.59 9.49 0.20
C GLN A 199 -20.13 10.91 0.55
N LYS A 200 -21.03 11.90 0.43
CA LYS A 200 -20.71 13.31 0.68
C LYS A 200 -20.27 13.54 2.13
N GLN A 201 -20.97 12.90 3.08
CA GLN A 201 -20.66 12.99 4.49
C GLN A 201 -19.28 12.38 4.79
N LEU A 202 -19.02 11.15 4.33
CA LEU A 202 -17.76 10.45 4.51
C LEU A 202 -16.60 11.22 3.90
N THR A 203 -16.73 11.67 2.65
CA THR A 203 -15.71 12.48 1.98
C THR A 203 -15.40 13.74 2.78
N SER A 204 -16.42 14.51 3.18
CA SER A 204 -16.23 15.72 3.95
C SER A 204 -15.55 15.46 5.30
N LEU A 205 -15.98 14.41 6.02
CA LEU A 205 -15.40 14.04 7.31
C LEU A 205 -13.91 13.70 7.20
N LEU A 206 -13.52 12.92 6.17
CA LEU A 206 -12.13 12.52 5.97
C LEU A 206 -11.25 13.69 5.55
N LEU A 207 -11.71 14.54 4.62
CA LEU A 207 -11.00 15.74 4.20
C LEU A 207 -10.81 16.75 5.36
N ASP A 208 -11.73 16.78 6.32
CA ASP A 208 -11.73 17.75 7.42
C ASP A 208 -10.94 17.27 8.65
N MET A 209 -10.36 16.05 8.62
CA MET A 209 -9.61 15.50 9.76
C MET A 209 -8.45 16.40 10.20
N ASN A 210 -7.78 17.06 9.25
CA ASN A 210 -6.67 17.98 9.55
C ASN A 210 -7.10 19.30 10.22
N ASN A 211 -8.40 19.62 10.22
CA ASN A 211 -8.91 20.89 10.73
C ASN A 211 -9.23 20.84 12.23
N ASN A 212 -9.10 19.67 12.87
CA ASN A 212 -9.35 19.52 14.29
C ASN A 212 -8.31 18.64 14.98
N GLU A 213 -8.04 18.93 16.26
CA GLU A 213 -6.97 18.25 17.01
C GLU A 213 -7.17 16.74 17.13
N LYS A 214 -8.42 16.28 17.24
CA LYS A 214 -8.71 14.85 17.34
C LYS A 214 -8.46 14.14 16.02
N GLY A 215 -8.85 14.76 14.91
CA GLY A 215 -8.56 14.23 13.57
C GLY A 215 -7.06 14.12 13.32
N LYS A 216 -6.28 15.16 13.66
CA LYS A 216 -4.81 15.14 13.56
C LYS A 216 -4.17 14.02 14.37
N GLN A 217 -4.65 13.81 15.61
CA GLN A 217 -4.15 12.71 16.45
C GLN A 217 -4.41 11.34 15.81
N ILE A 218 -5.61 11.14 15.26
CA ILE A 218 -5.97 9.87 14.57
C ILE A 218 -5.13 9.68 13.31
N LEU A 219 -4.95 10.73 12.50
CA LEU A 219 -4.10 10.68 11.32
C LEU A 219 -2.66 10.31 11.66
N ALA A 220 -2.11 10.87 12.75
CA ALA A 220 -0.78 10.52 13.25
C ALA A 220 -0.68 9.05 13.65
N GLU A 221 -1.72 8.49 14.32
CA GLU A 221 -1.79 7.05 14.67
C GLU A 221 -1.89 6.14 13.43
N LEU A 222 -2.38 6.65 12.30
CA LEU A 222 -2.43 5.96 11.01
C LEU A 222 -1.18 6.18 10.16
N GLY A 223 -0.26 7.05 10.58
CA GLY A 223 0.90 7.45 9.77
C GLY A 223 0.50 8.16 8.47
N ILE A 224 -0.59 8.95 8.51
CA ILE A 224 -1.15 9.70 7.37
C ILE A 224 -1.14 11.18 7.74
N ASP A 225 -0.67 12.05 6.83
CA ASP A 225 -0.63 13.49 7.07
C ASP A 225 -1.98 14.18 6.81
N GLY A 226 -2.90 13.52 6.13
CA GLY A 226 -4.23 13.99 5.79
C GLY A 226 -4.76 13.31 4.55
N PHE A 227 -5.96 13.69 4.14
CA PHE A 227 -6.60 13.17 2.93
C PHE A 227 -6.87 14.29 1.94
N GLU A 228 -6.83 13.96 0.67
CA GLU A 228 -7.33 14.75 -0.45
C GLU A 228 -8.39 13.97 -1.23
N LEU A 229 -9.21 14.70 -1.99
CA LEU A 229 -10.26 14.08 -2.81
C LEU A 229 -9.63 13.14 -3.83
N MET A 230 -10.25 11.98 -4.01
CA MET A 230 -9.97 11.08 -5.11
C MET A 230 -11.25 10.91 -5.93
N THR A 231 -11.21 11.34 -7.19
CA THR A 231 -12.33 11.21 -8.12
C THR A 231 -12.33 9.85 -8.82
N ASN A 232 -13.43 9.48 -9.46
CA ASN A 232 -13.45 8.30 -10.33
C ASN A 232 -12.43 8.42 -11.48
N GLU A 233 -12.20 9.63 -12.01
CA GLU A 233 -11.23 9.90 -13.07
C GLU A 233 -9.79 9.66 -12.60
N ASP A 234 -9.46 10.10 -11.37
CA ASP A 234 -8.17 9.81 -10.75
C ASP A 234 -7.96 8.30 -10.56
N ALA A 235 -9.00 7.59 -10.12
CA ALA A 235 -8.94 6.14 -9.93
C ALA A 235 -8.76 5.41 -11.26
N GLU A 236 -9.52 5.75 -12.30
CA GLU A 236 -9.38 5.12 -13.62
C GLU A 236 -8.00 5.39 -14.22
N PHE A 237 -7.46 6.61 -14.08
CA PHE A 237 -6.10 6.92 -14.52
C PHE A 237 -5.06 6.04 -13.81
N MET A 238 -5.18 5.88 -12.48
CA MET A 238 -4.29 5.03 -11.70
C MET A 238 -4.43 3.55 -12.09
N ILE A 239 -5.67 3.07 -12.35
CA ILE A 239 -5.94 1.71 -12.81
C ILE A 239 -5.28 1.46 -14.17
N ASP A 240 -5.47 2.35 -15.14
CA ASP A 240 -4.86 2.23 -16.47
C ASP A 240 -3.32 2.23 -16.39
N LEU A 241 -2.76 3.04 -15.48
CA LEU A 241 -1.32 3.03 -15.22
C LEU A 241 -0.88 1.67 -14.67
N MET A 242 -1.56 1.13 -13.65
CA MET A 242 -1.25 -0.19 -13.06
C MET A 242 -1.41 -1.32 -14.07
N ASP A 243 -2.45 -1.30 -14.91
CA ASP A 243 -2.65 -2.28 -15.98
C ASP A 243 -1.50 -2.22 -17.01
N THR A 244 -1.00 -1.03 -17.35
CA THR A 244 0.16 -0.85 -18.24
C THR A 244 1.43 -1.42 -17.62
N LEU A 245 1.60 -1.28 -16.30
CA LEU A 245 2.76 -1.82 -15.58
C LEU A 245 2.72 -3.35 -15.43
N THR A 246 1.57 -4.00 -15.62
CA THR A 246 1.39 -5.46 -15.46
C THR A 246 1.42 -6.24 -16.77
N THR A 247 1.37 -5.57 -17.92
CA THR A 247 1.44 -6.15 -19.27
C THR A 247 2.86 -6.33 -19.73
#